data_c1700d4e173f836e6272d8a1b913cbf4
#
_entry.id   c1700d4e173f836e6272d8a1b913cbf4
#
_cell.length_a   1.000
_cell.length_b   1.000
_cell.length_c   1.000
_cell.angle_alpha   90.00
_cell.angle_beta   90.00
_cell.angle_gamma   90.00
#
_symmetry.space_group_name_H-M   'P 1'
#
loop_
_entity.id
_entity.type
_entity.pdbx_description
1 polymer ?
#
loop_
_entity_poly.entity_id
_entity_poly.type
_entity_poly.pdbx_seq_one_letter_code
_entity_poly.pdbx_strand_id
1 'polypeptide(L)' 'MSEKKQVLTSVKIDTDLFDKFKIECIKRKFSFQKLSERAIHIYLTNEDFRKQVHNHNNLSLESED' A
#
# COMPACT_ATOMS: atom_id res chain seq x y z
N MET A 1 -22.17 17.52 6.56
CA MET A 1 -21.01 17.22 5.90
C MET A 1 -19.91 16.89 6.83
N SER A 2 -19.32 15.83 6.62
CA SER A 2 -18.29 15.46 7.52
C SER A 2 -16.99 15.92 6.96
N GLU A 3 -16.19 16.44 7.81
CA GLU A 3 -14.89 16.78 7.44
C GLU A 3 -14.01 15.65 7.70
N LYS A 4 -13.22 15.31 6.71
CA LYS A 4 -12.27 14.26 6.90
C LYS A 4 -11.04 14.86 7.51
N LYS A 5 -10.70 14.39 8.67
CA LYS A 5 -9.47 14.79 9.30
C LYS A 5 -8.41 13.82 8.91
N GLN A 6 -7.24 14.34 8.62
CA GLN A 6 -6.11 13.49 8.26
C GLN A 6 -5.13 13.47 9.40
N VAL A 7 -4.50 12.33 9.59
CA VAL A 7 -3.46 12.21 10.61
C VAL A 7 -2.17 11.86 9.91
N LEU A 8 -1.08 12.29 10.49
CA LEU A 8 0.23 11.91 10.02
C LEU A 8 0.63 10.65 10.74
N THR A 9 1.00 9.66 9.96
CA THR A 9 1.49 8.43 10.54
C THR A 9 2.83 8.13 9.92
N SER A 10 3.62 7.32 10.58
CA SER A 10 4.88 6.89 10.03
C SER A 10 4.97 5.39 10.08
N VAL A 11 5.53 4.82 9.04
CA VAL A 11 5.73 3.39 8.98
C VAL A 11 7.12 3.13 8.44
N LYS A 12 7.64 1.98 8.75
CA LYS A 12 8.92 1.57 8.24
C LYS A 12 8.69 0.57 7.13
N ILE A 13 9.28 0.83 5.99
CA ILE A 13 9.08 -0.02 4.83
C ILE A 13 10.45 -0.42 4.32
N ASP A 14 10.58 -1.65 3.86
CA ASP A 14 11.81 -2.12 3.28
C ASP A 14 12.25 -1.17 2.17
N THR A 15 13.53 -0.83 2.16
CA THR A 15 14.04 0.18 1.24
C THR A 15 13.86 -0.23 -0.21
N ASP A 16 14.20 -1.48 -0.54
CA ASP A 16 14.07 -1.92 -1.93
C ASP A 16 12.64 -1.89 -2.38
N LEU A 17 11.75 -2.31 -1.52
CA LEU A 17 10.33 -2.31 -1.84
C LEU A 17 9.83 -0.90 -2.09
N PHE A 18 10.21 0.01 -1.22
CA PHE A 18 9.74 1.38 -1.34
C PHE A 18 10.33 2.07 -2.56
N ASP A 19 11.61 1.82 -2.85
CA ASP A 19 12.25 2.43 -4.01
C ASP A 19 11.55 2.01 -5.31
N LYS A 20 11.24 0.74 -5.42
CA LYS A 20 10.54 0.28 -6.62
C LYS A 20 9.13 0.83 -6.69
N PHE A 21 8.50 0.97 -5.55
CA PHE A 21 7.17 1.57 -5.52
C PHE A 21 7.22 3.02 -5.96
N LYS A 22 8.26 3.76 -5.56
CA LYS A 22 8.37 5.16 -5.96
C LYS A 22 8.50 5.29 -7.47
N ILE A 23 9.23 4.38 -8.08
CA ILE A 23 9.36 4.40 -9.53
C ILE A 23 7.99 4.20 -10.18
N GLU A 24 7.21 3.26 -9.66
CA GLU A 24 5.88 3.02 -10.19
C GLU A 24 4.97 4.22 -9.97
N CYS A 25 5.14 4.91 -8.87
CA CYS A 25 4.35 6.09 -8.60
C CYS A 25 4.59 7.16 -9.64
N ILE A 26 5.84 7.33 -10.03
CA ILE A 26 6.17 8.32 -11.03
C ILE A 26 5.57 7.95 -12.38
N LYS A 27 5.69 6.67 -12.73
CA LYS A 27 5.14 6.21 -14.00
C LYS A 27 3.64 6.34 -14.06
N ARG A 28 2.96 6.10 -12.96
CA ARG A 28 1.50 6.03 -12.97
C ARG A 28 0.85 7.24 -12.34
N LYS A 29 1.65 8.22 -11.93
CA LYS A 29 1.15 9.44 -11.30
C LYS A 29 0.25 9.11 -10.11
N PHE A 30 0.76 8.26 -9.26
CA PHE A 30 0.04 7.78 -8.10
C PHE A 30 0.90 8.06 -6.88
N SER A 31 0.30 8.16 -5.71
CA SER A 31 1.06 8.50 -4.51
C SER A 31 0.88 7.44 -3.44
N PHE A 32 1.82 7.43 -2.50
CA PHE A 32 1.74 6.51 -1.38
C PHE A 32 0.51 6.81 -0.53
N GLN A 33 0.18 8.08 -0.39
CA GLN A 33 -0.99 8.45 0.37
C GLN A 33 -2.26 7.86 -0.25
N LYS A 34 -2.38 7.97 -1.57
CA LYS A 34 -3.55 7.41 -2.24
C LYS A 34 -3.59 5.90 -2.08
N LEU A 35 -2.44 5.26 -2.22
CA LEU A 35 -2.42 3.81 -2.05
C LEU A 35 -2.84 3.44 -0.64
N SER A 36 -2.31 4.14 0.35
CA SER A 36 -2.60 3.81 1.73
C SER A 36 -4.08 3.97 2.04
N GLU A 37 -4.65 5.09 1.63
CA GLU A 37 -6.06 5.33 1.92
C GLU A 37 -6.94 4.32 1.23
N ARG A 38 -6.65 4.05 -0.05
CA ARG A 38 -7.47 3.13 -0.80
C ARG A 38 -7.30 1.71 -0.33
N ALA A 39 -6.08 1.33 0.02
CA ALA A 39 -5.84 -0.02 0.51
C ALA A 39 -6.53 -0.23 1.85
N ILE A 40 -6.49 0.77 2.72
CA ILE A 40 -7.17 0.65 3.99
C ILE A 40 -8.68 0.52 3.78
N HIS A 41 -9.22 1.30 2.87
CA HIS A 41 -10.64 1.22 2.61
C HIS A 41 -11.03 -0.17 2.09
N ILE A 42 -10.26 -0.69 1.15
CA ILE A 42 -10.57 -2.02 0.61
C ILE A 42 -10.39 -3.07 1.70
N TYR A 43 -9.38 -2.91 2.52
CA TYR A 43 -9.16 -3.86 3.61
C TYR A 43 -10.37 -3.91 4.54
N LEU A 44 -10.97 -2.77 4.79
CA LEU A 44 -12.11 -2.71 5.71
C LEU A 44 -13.41 -3.16 5.08
N THR A 45 -13.51 -3.08 3.76
CA THR A 45 -14.79 -3.36 3.10
C THR A 45 -14.77 -4.62 2.25
N ASN A 46 -13.60 -5.24 2.08
CA ASN A 46 -13.51 -6.42 1.21
C ASN A 46 -12.82 -7.54 1.96
N GLU A 47 -13.56 -8.56 2.30
CA GLU A 47 -13.00 -9.63 3.11
C GLU A 47 -11.95 -10.43 2.35
N ASP A 48 -12.15 -10.61 1.05
CA ASP A 48 -11.18 -11.35 0.26
C ASP A 48 -9.84 -10.64 0.22
N PHE A 49 -9.88 -9.33 0.06
CA PHE A 49 -8.65 -8.54 0.04
C PHE A 49 -7.94 -8.63 1.40
N ARG A 50 -8.71 -8.55 2.48
CA ARG A 50 -8.14 -8.62 3.80
C ARG A 50 -7.45 -9.96 4.03
N LYS A 51 -8.10 -11.05 3.60
CA LYS A 51 -7.50 -12.36 3.74
C LYS A 51 -6.24 -12.47 2.90
N GLN A 52 -6.27 -11.90 1.71
CA GLN A 52 -5.11 -11.94 0.84
C GLN A 52 -3.93 -11.21 1.47
N VAL A 53 -4.19 -10.06 2.08
CA VAL A 53 -3.15 -9.30 2.74
C VAL A 53 -2.59 -10.06 3.92
N HIS A 54 -3.48 -10.65 4.72
CA HIS A 54 -3.03 -11.38 5.90
C HIS A 54 -2.17 -12.59 5.55
N ASN A 55 -2.40 -13.17 4.39
CA ASN A 55 -1.65 -14.35 4.00
C ASN A 55 -0.45 -14.03 3.13
N HIS A 56 -0.23 -12.76 2.84
CA HIS A 56 0.82 -12.36 1.96
C HIS A 56 2.08 -12.09 2.78
N ASN A 57 2.92 -13.10 2.91
CA ASN A 57 4.07 -13.02 3.79
C ASN A 57 5.38 -12.77 3.08
N ASN A 58 5.47 -13.20 1.83
CA ASN A 58 6.72 -13.09 1.12
C ASN A 58 6.76 -11.76 0.37
N LEU A 59 7.60 -10.85 0.86
CA LEU A 59 7.71 -9.54 0.26
C LEU A 59 8.92 -9.40 -0.65
N SER A 60 9.51 -10.51 -1.03
CA SER A 60 10.67 -10.48 -1.88
C SER A 60 10.29 -10.02 -3.27
N LEU A 61 11.10 -9.15 -3.84
CA LEU A 61 10.88 -8.67 -5.18
C LEU A 61 11.69 -9.44 -6.20
N GLU A 62 12.39 -10.47 -5.75
CA GLU A 62 13.16 -11.26 -6.67
C GLU A 62 12.24 -12.07 -7.53
N SER A 63 12.53 -12.05 -8.80
CA SER A 63 11.71 -12.78 -9.72
C SER A 63 12.11 -14.22 -9.69
N GLU A 64 11.12 -15.06 -9.56
CA GLU A 64 11.40 -16.46 -9.60
C GLU A 64 11.08 -16.92 -10.96
N ASP A 65 11.96 -17.19 -11.74
CA ASP A 65 11.55 -17.61 -13.05
C ASP A 65 11.84 -18.97 -13.40
#